data_6913cf7103c17452b9d0fef63c3e8180
#
_entry.id   6913cf7103c17452b9d0fef63c3e8180
#
_cell.length_a   1.000
_cell.length_b   1.000
_cell.length_c   1.000
_cell.angle_alpha   90.00
_cell.angle_beta   90.00
_cell.angle_gamma   90.00
#
_symmetry.space_group_name_H-M   'P 1'
#
loop_
_entity.id
_entity.type
_entity.pdbx_description
1 polymer ?
#
loop_
_entity_poly.entity_id
_entity_poly.type
_entity_poly.pdbx_seq_one_letter_code
_entity_poly.pdbx_strand_id
1 'polypeptide(L)'
;NNDIITLYKDPDHQLWIGTSLGLNLMQKDEKETISFKHYTEKDGMPNNTIHGIQADNDGNIWISTNKGLGKLSKNNDKIISYYQNDGLQNNEFSDGASYKSSYTNNLFFGGINGYNKFDPQSIPETTFSPRLNFDDFLINNENADIRKFTKKINGKKMIVLNHTENLIGFKFTPIDYIS
;
A
#
# COMPACT_ATOMS: atom_id res chain seq x y z
N ASN A 1 -11.27 -10.50 13.77
CA ASN A 1 -10.67 -9.71 14.83
C ASN A 1 -11.78 -9.00 15.63
N ASN A 2 -11.69 -9.01 16.96
CA ASN A 2 -12.67 -8.37 17.84
C ASN A 2 -12.21 -7.01 18.39
N ASP A 3 -11.04 -6.54 17.96
CA ASP A 3 -10.45 -5.28 18.37
C ASP A 3 -10.77 -4.21 17.33
N ILE A 4 -11.90 -3.54 17.53
CA ILE A 4 -12.37 -2.47 16.65
C ILE A 4 -11.84 -1.14 17.19
N ILE A 5 -11.07 -0.42 16.35
CA ILE A 5 -10.46 0.86 16.67
C ILE A 5 -11.32 2.01 16.16
N THR A 6 -11.86 1.89 14.94
CA THR A 6 -12.63 2.98 14.33
C THR A 6 -13.73 2.44 13.44
N LEU A 7 -14.84 3.21 13.35
CA LEU A 7 -15.97 2.94 12.47
C LEU A 7 -16.21 4.18 11.61
N TYR A 8 -16.46 3.97 10.33
CA TYR A 8 -16.78 5.05 9.40
C TYR A 8 -17.90 4.63 8.46
N LYS A 9 -18.93 5.45 8.35
CA LYS A 9 -19.99 5.30 7.36
C LYS A 9 -19.74 6.29 6.23
N ASP A 10 -19.51 5.79 5.04
CA ASP A 10 -19.23 6.63 3.88
C ASP A 10 -20.50 7.26 3.28
N PRO A 11 -20.38 8.20 2.32
CA PRO A 11 -21.52 8.81 1.65
C PRO A 11 -22.42 7.82 0.88
N ASP A 12 -21.89 6.67 0.47
CA ASP A 12 -22.65 5.59 -0.17
C ASP A 12 -23.31 4.66 0.85
N HIS A 13 -23.31 5.05 2.13
CA HIS A 13 -23.88 4.31 3.27
C HIS A 13 -23.19 2.98 3.58
N GLN A 14 -22.01 2.74 3.05
CA GLN A 14 -21.21 1.57 3.36
C GLN A 14 -20.53 1.72 4.74
N LEU A 15 -20.46 0.64 5.50
CA LEU A 15 -19.80 0.64 6.80
C LEU A 15 -18.38 0.08 6.67
N TRP A 16 -17.42 0.93 7.01
CA TRP A 16 -16.01 0.62 7.09
C TRP A 16 -15.61 0.43 8.55
N ILE A 17 -14.82 -0.60 8.83
CA ILE A 17 -14.41 -1.00 10.18
C ILE A 17 -12.90 -1.12 10.20
N GLY A 18 -12.25 -0.23 10.93
CA GLY A 18 -10.81 -0.27 11.18
C GLY A 18 -10.49 -1.08 12.43
N THR A 19 -9.54 -1.98 12.31
CA THR A 19 -9.10 -2.87 13.38
C THR A 19 -7.57 -2.87 13.49
N SER A 20 -7.02 -3.59 14.47
CA SER A 20 -5.58 -3.83 14.57
C SER A 20 -5.05 -4.85 13.54
N LEU A 21 -5.93 -5.51 12.77
CA LEU A 21 -5.57 -6.53 11.76
C LEU A 21 -6.05 -6.18 10.33
N GLY A 22 -6.39 -4.95 10.07
CA GLY A 22 -6.77 -4.46 8.74
C GLY A 22 -8.05 -3.66 8.71
N LEU A 23 -8.37 -3.18 7.50
CA LEU A 23 -9.60 -2.49 7.16
C LEU A 23 -10.63 -3.50 6.67
N ASN A 24 -11.88 -3.34 7.09
CA ASN A 24 -12.97 -4.23 6.72
C ASN A 24 -14.13 -3.40 6.15
N LEU A 25 -14.65 -3.81 5.00
CA LEU A 25 -15.90 -3.31 4.43
C LEU A 25 -17.00 -4.32 4.69
N MET A 26 -18.05 -3.88 5.42
CA MET A 26 -19.23 -4.70 5.62
C MET A 26 -20.07 -4.72 4.35
N GLN A 27 -20.41 -5.91 3.91
CA GLN A 27 -21.25 -6.16 2.74
C GLN A 27 -22.49 -6.93 3.16
N LYS A 28 -23.63 -6.65 2.50
CA LYS A 28 -24.86 -7.41 2.64
C LYS A 28 -25.26 -7.96 1.26
N ASP A 29 -25.63 -9.22 1.20
CA ASP A 29 -26.21 -9.81 0.01
C ASP A 29 -27.75 -9.59 -0.07
N GLU A 30 -28.39 -10.04 -1.14
CA GLU A 30 -29.84 -9.94 -1.35
C GLU A 30 -30.67 -10.68 -0.27
N LYS A 31 -30.06 -11.59 0.47
CA LYS A 31 -30.65 -12.34 1.58
C LYS A 31 -30.35 -11.73 2.95
N GLU A 32 -29.79 -10.51 2.95
CA GLU A 32 -29.31 -9.81 4.15
C GLU A 32 -28.16 -10.53 4.91
N THR A 33 -27.50 -11.49 4.28
CA THR A 33 -26.35 -12.16 4.91
C THR A 33 -25.18 -11.19 4.95
N ILE A 34 -24.61 -11.03 6.13
CA ILE A 34 -23.47 -10.13 6.36
C ILE A 34 -22.17 -10.86 6.02
N SER A 35 -21.35 -10.24 5.21
CA SER A 35 -19.97 -10.64 4.93
C SER A 35 -19.03 -9.45 5.03
N PHE A 36 -17.73 -9.71 5.08
CA PHE A 36 -16.72 -8.67 5.19
C PHE A 36 -15.66 -8.85 4.13
N LYS A 37 -15.39 -7.79 3.37
CA LYS A 37 -14.23 -7.71 2.50
C LYS A 37 -13.07 -7.12 3.32
N HIS A 38 -11.93 -7.80 3.32
CA HIS A 38 -10.77 -7.44 4.12
C HIS A 38 -9.68 -6.82 3.24
N TYR A 39 -8.99 -5.81 3.78
CA TYR A 39 -7.81 -5.19 3.19
C TYR A 39 -6.70 -5.12 4.23
N THR A 40 -5.52 -5.56 3.82
CA THR A 40 -4.32 -5.71 4.66
C THR A 40 -3.06 -5.22 3.95
N GLU A 41 -1.91 -5.31 4.61
CA GLU A 41 -0.61 -5.05 3.97
C GLU A 41 -0.38 -5.89 2.71
N LYS A 42 -0.97 -7.09 2.61
CA LYS A 42 -0.88 -7.95 1.41
C LYS A 42 -1.59 -7.34 0.20
N ASP A 43 -2.56 -6.46 0.45
CA ASP A 43 -3.34 -5.77 -0.57
C ASP A 43 -2.75 -4.38 -0.88
N GLY A 44 -1.64 -4.00 -0.23
CA GLY A 44 -0.93 -2.74 -0.43
C GLY A 44 -1.18 -1.69 0.66
N MET A 45 -1.84 -2.03 1.78
CA MET A 45 -1.98 -1.14 2.93
C MET A 45 -0.60 -0.84 3.55
N PRO A 46 -0.35 0.40 4.03
CA PRO A 46 0.93 0.74 4.66
C PRO A 46 1.16 0.01 5.99
N ASN A 47 0.09 -0.31 6.70
CA ASN A 47 0.10 -1.13 7.91
C ASN A 47 -1.30 -1.66 8.22
N ASN A 48 -1.41 -2.72 9.03
CA ASN A 48 -2.69 -3.35 9.38
C ASN A 48 -3.45 -2.64 10.50
N THR A 49 -2.80 -1.83 11.34
CA THR A 49 -3.49 -1.10 12.43
C THR A 49 -4.12 0.17 11.90
N ILE A 50 -5.44 0.26 11.93
CA ILE A 50 -6.23 1.34 11.33
C ILE A 50 -6.72 2.30 12.42
N HIS A 51 -6.26 3.56 12.38
CA HIS A 51 -6.57 4.58 13.38
C HIS A 51 -7.70 5.52 12.98
N GLY A 52 -7.78 5.89 11.70
CA GLY A 52 -8.80 6.79 11.18
C GLY A 52 -9.18 6.47 9.74
N ILE A 53 -10.43 6.74 9.39
CA ILE A 53 -11.00 6.47 8.07
C ILE A 53 -11.77 7.69 7.61
N GLN A 54 -11.55 8.17 6.38
CA GLN A 54 -12.31 9.24 5.75
C GLN A 54 -12.52 8.95 4.26
N ALA A 55 -13.67 9.33 3.70
CA ALA A 55 -13.87 9.31 2.25
C ALA A 55 -13.59 10.69 1.65
N ASP A 56 -12.91 10.76 0.51
CA ASP A 56 -12.84 11.98 -0.28
C ASP A 56 -14.12 12.22 -1.09
N ASN A 57 -14.14 13.25 -1.93
CA ASN A 57 -15.33 13.58 -2.72
C ASN A 57 -15.51 12.66 -3.94
N ASP A 58 -14.46 11.96 -4.34
CA ASP A 58 -14.50 10.96 -5.42
C ASP A 58 -14.89 9.56 -4.90
N GLY A 59 -15.06 9.44 -3.56
CA GLY A 59 -15.43 8.21 -2.87
C GLY A 59 -14.25 7.27 -2.61
N ASN A 60 -13.00 7.72 -2.80
CA ASN A 60 -11.85 6.93 -2.35
C ASN A 60 -11.77 6.98 -0.81
N ILE A 61 -11.33 5.89 -0.21
CA ILE A 61 -11.19 5.78 1.24
C ILE A 61 -9.74 6.04 1.65
N TRP A 62 -9.57 7.01 2.51
CA TRP A 62 -8.29 7.37 3.10
C TRP A 62 -8.18 6.82 4.52
N ILE A 63 -7.07 6.20 4.82
CA ILE A 63 -6.86 5.40 6.02
C ILE A 63 -5.55 5.81 6.69
N SER A 64 -5.58 6.18 7.96
CA SER A 64 -4.39 6.41 8.76
C SER A 64 -3.99 5.16 9.55
N THR A 65 -2.70 4.91 9.65
CA THR A 65 -2.14 3.69 10.24
C THR A 65 -0.92 3.99 11.11
N ASN A 66 -0.33 2.94 11.72
CA ASN A 66 0.96 3.05 12.42
C ASN A 66 2.15 3.30 11.47
N LYS A 67 1.95 3.21 10.13
CA LYS A 67 3.08 3.30 9.19
C LYS A 67 2.71 4.07 7.91
N GLY A 68 1.97 5.16 8.04
CA GLY A 68 1.60 6.03 6.93
C GLY A 68 0.11 6.12 6.67
N LEU A 69 -0.24 6.76 5.55
CA LEU A 69 -1.61 6.87 5.04
C LEU A 69 -1.79 5.93 3.85
N GLY A 70 -2.95 5.28 3.77
CA GLY A 70 -3.40 4.53 2.60
C GLY A 70 -4.54 5.27 1.88
N LYS A 71 -4.54 5.28 0.56
CA LYS A 71 -5.66 5.66 -0.30
C LYS A 71 -6.17 4.42 -1.01
N LEU A 72 -7.35 3.95 -0.67
CA LEU A 72 -8.05 2.87 -1.37
C LEU A 72 -8.95 3.48 -2.44
N SER A 73 -8.66 3.18 -3.70
CA SER A 73 -9.44 3.67 -4.83
C SER A 73 -10.80 2.98 -4.93
N LYS A 74 -11.89 3.75 -5.05
CA LYS A 74 -13.25 3.26 -5.20
C LYS A 74 -13.45 2.39 -6.45
N ASN A 75 -12.74 2.70 -7.54
CA ASN A 75 -13.04 2.14 -8.86
C ASN A 75 -12.36 0.79 -9.14
N ASN A 76 -11.22 0.52 -8.52
CA ASN A 76 -10.38 -0.64 -8.88
C ASN A 76 -9.75 -1.35 -7.68
N ASP A 77 -10.14 -0.99 -6.46
CA ASP A 77 -9.60 -1.53 -5.20
C ASP A 77 -8.07 -1.36 -5.05
N LYS A 78 -7.44 -0.51 -5.87
CA LYS A 78 -6.00 -0.25 -5.77
C LYS A 78 -5.72 0.57 -4.53
N ILE A 79 -4.71 0.16 -3.76
CA ILE A 79 -4.23 0.89 -2.61
C ILE A 79 -2.92 1.58 -2.97
N ILE A 80 -2.82 2.88 -2.64
CA ILE A 80 -1.61 3.68 -2.73
C ILE A 80 -1.23 4.08 -1.31
N SER A 81 0.01 3.83 -0.92
CA SER A 81 0.53 4.15 0.40
C SER A 81 1.44 5.37 0.35
N TYR A 82 1.28 6.26 1.33
CA TYR A 82 2.07 7.48 1.51
C TYR A 82 2.81 7.42 2.85
N TYR A 83 4.02 7.92 2.86
CA TYR A 83 4.94 7.87 4.00
C TYR A 83 5.51 9.25 4.31
N GLN A 84 6.31 9.34 5.36
CA GLN A 84 6.97 10.60 5.75
C GLN A 84 7.79 11.22 4.61
N ASN A 85 8.42 10.40 3.77
CA ASN A 85 9.17 10.88 2.60
C ASN A 85 8.27 11.52 1.53
N ASP A 86 6.98 11.25 1.55
CA ASP A 86 5.96 11.85 0.68
C ASP A 86 5.36 13.13 1.27
N GLY A 87 5.89 13.61 2.41
CA GLY A 87 5.47 14.86 3.06
C GLY A 87 4.53 14.69 4.25
N LEU A 88 4.36 13.47 4.77
CA LEU A 88 3.61 13.28 6.01
C LEU A 88 4.38 13.83 7.22
N GLN A 89 3.64 14.29 8.25
CA GLN A 89 4.19 14.77 9.51
C GLN A 89 5.06 13.72 10.23
N ASN A 90 4.66 12.46 10.12
CA ASN A 90 5.33 11.24 10.54
C ASN A 90 4.61 10.05 9.89
N ASN A 91 5.13 8.84 10.07
CA ASN A 91 4.43 7.61 9.64
C ASN A 91 3.37 7.16 10.65
N GLU A 92 3.46 7.55 11.93
CA GLU A 92 2.56 7.12 12.99
C GLU A 92 1.42 8.12 13.21
N PHE A 93 0.19 7.62 13.14
CA PHE A 93 -1.04 8.36 13.34
C PHE A 93 -1.75 7.93 14.63
N SER A 94 -2.67 8.77 15.11
CA SER A 94 -3.37 8.57 16.39
C SER A 94 -4.81 8.13 16.17
N ASP A 95 -5.33 7.34 17.12
CA ASP A 95 -6.70 6.84 17.10
C ASP A 95 -7.73 7.99 17.04
N GLY A 96 -8.69 7.85 16.12
CA GLY A 96 -9.79 8.80 15.96
C GLY A 96 -9.39 10.19 15.45
N ALA A 97 -8.10 10.45 15.21
CA ALA A 97 -7.59 11.75 14.78
C ALA A 97 -7.73 11.95 13.27
N SER A 98 -8.94 11.81 12.74
CA SER A 98 -9.24 12.04 11.32
C SER A 98 -10.49 12.90 11.17
N TYR A 99 -10.47 13.82 10.19
CA TYR A 99 -11.57 14.72 9.91
C TYR A 99 -11.62 15.11 8.44
N LYS A 100 -12.83 15.21 7.89
CA LYS A 100 -13.09 15.82 6.57
C LYS A 100 -13.79 17.15 6.76
N SER A 101 -13.26 18.20 6.14
CA SER A 101 -13.89 19.52 6.16
C SER A 101 -15.24 19.50 5.42
N SER A 102 -16.28 20.04 6.04
CA SER A 102 -17.58 20.25 5.39
C SER A 102 -17.60 21.45 4.43
N TYR A 103 -16.56 22.29 4.47
CA TYR A 103 -16.49 23.54 3.68
C TYR A 103 -15.49 23.46 2.53
N THR A 104 -14.57 22.53 2.60
CA THR A 104 -13.49 22.34 1.60
C THR A 104 -13.31 20.85 1.35
N ASN A 105 -12.53 20.50 0.30
CA ASN A 105 -12.15 19.09 0.05
C ASN A 105 -11.08 18.57 1.00
N ASN A 106 -10.61 19.40 1.96
CA ASN A 106 -9.48 19.02 2.79
C ASN A 106 -9.80 17.86 3.72
N LEU A 107 -8.91 16.90 3.76
CA LEU A 107 -8.81 15.88 4.78
C LEU A 107 -7.73 16.26 5.80
N PHE A 108 -7.95 15.83 7.04
CA PHE A 108 -7.04 16.05 8.16
C PHE A 108 -6.78 14.72 8.84
N PHE A 109 -5.51 14.41 9.10
CA PHE A 109 -5.10 13.23 9.85
C PHE A 109 -4.04 13.63 10.86
N GLY A 110 -4.32 13.40 12.15
CA GLY A 110 -3.45 13.72 13.27
C GLY A 110 -2.57 12.54 13.65
N GLY A 111 -1.37 12.82 14.11
CA GLY A 111 -0.38 11.85 14.57
C GLY A 111 0.56 12.42 15.60
N ILE A 112 1.61 11.69 15.91
CA ILE A 112 2.53 12.00 17.02
C ILE A 112 3.33 13.29 16.85
N ASN A 113 3.44 13.81 15.62
CA ASN A 113 4.24 15.01 15.30
C ASN A 113 3.40 16.12 14.67
N GLY A 114 2.10 16.18 15.01
CA GLY A 114 1.16 17.17 14.48
C GLY A 114 0.10 16.54 13.58
N TYR A 115 -0.28 17.23 12.51
CA TYR A 115 -1.29 16.74 11.59
C TYR A 115 -0.93 17.02 10.14
N ASN A 116 -1.45 16.21 9.24
CA ASN A 116 -1.46 16.45 7.80
C ASN A 116 -2.81 17.05 7.40
N LYS A 117 -2.76 18.12 6.59
CA LYS A 117 -3.91 18.71 5.90
C LYS A 117 -3.61 18.68 4.41
N PHE A 118 -4.51 18.14 3.62
CA PHE A 118 -4.36 18.11 2.15
C PHE A 118 -5.72 18.05 1.45
N ASP A 119 -5.75 18.55 0.22
CA ASP A 119 -6.83 18.31 -0.71
C ASP A 119 -6.51 17.05 -1.51
N PRO A 120 -7.30 15.96 -1.42
CA PRO A 120 -7.07 14.71 -2.15
C PRO A 120 -6.94 14.88 -3.67
N GLN A 121 -7.62 15.86 -4.25
CA GLN A 121 -7.56 16.15 -5.69
C GLN A 121 -6.26 16.85 -6.11
N SER A 122 -5.54 17.46 -5.17
CA SER A 122 -4.25 18.09 -5.44
C SER A 122 -3.07 17.13 -5.40
N ILE A 123 -3.29 15.88 -4.94
CA ILE A 123 -2.24 14.86 -4.89
C ILE A 123 -2.11 14.22 -6.27
N PRO A 124 -0.97 14.39 -6.96
CA PRO A 124 -0.79 13.77 -8.27
C PRO A 124 -0.84 12.25 -8.15
N GLU A 125 -1.63 11.60 -9.00
CA GLU A 125 -1.55 10.15 -9.14
C GLU A 125 -0.23 9.83 -9.84
N THR A 126 0.79 9.53 -9.06
CA THR A 126 2.06 9.06 -9.58
C THR A 126 1.86 7.65 -10.13
N THR A 127 1.70 7.56 -11.44
CA THR A 127 1.78 6.28 -12.19
C THR A 127 3.23 5.82 -12.35
N PHE A 128 4.13 6.37 -11.51
CA PHE A 128 5.54 6.09 -11.61
C PHE A 128 5.80 4.66 -11.14
N SER A 129 6.14 3.80 -12.08
CA SER A 129 6.71 2.48 -11.81
C SER A 129 8.20 2.57 -12.05
N PRO A 130 9.05 2.54 -11.02
CA PRO A 130 10.49 2.58 -11.21
C PRO A 130 10.91 1.42 -12.12
N ARG A 131 11.74 1.71 -13.12
CA ARG A 131 12.34 0.64 -13.91
C ARG A 131 13.39 -0.04 -13.04
N LEU A 132 13.20 -1.32 -12.82
CA LEU A 132 14.23 -2.13 -12.18
C LEU A 132 15.34 -2.40 -13.19
N ASN A 133 16.54 -1.93 -12.88
CA ASN A 133 17.73 -2.33 -13.60
C ASN A 133 18.34 -3.58 -12.92
N PHE A 134 18.63 -4.58 -13.71
CA PHE A 134 19.34 -5.76 -13.24
C PHE A 134 20.85 -5.44 -13.25
N ASP A 135 21.48 -5.45 -12.08
CA ASP A 135 22.89 -5.10 -11.95
C ASP A 135 23.79 -6.32 -11.91
N ASP A 136 23.56 -7.19 -10.96
CA ASP A 136 24.45 -8.31 -10.70
C ASP A 136 23.71 -9.63 -10.51
N PHE A 137 24.36 -10.71 -10.97
CA PHE A 137 24.01 -12.08 -10.67
C PHE A 137 25.07 -12.66 -9.74
N LEU A 138 24.65 -13.25 -8.63
CA LEU A 138 25.55 -13.83 -7.65
C LEU A 138 25.33 -15.34 -7.56
N ILE A 139 26.44 -16.07 -7.42
CA ILE A 139 26.45 -17.49 -7.06
C ILE A 139 27.32 -17.62 -5.81
N ASN A 140 26.79 -18.26 -4.77
CA ASN A 140 27.48 -18.43 -3.48
C ASN A 140 28.00 -17.10 -2.90
N ASN A 141 27.23 -16.01 -3.06
CA ASN A 141 27.53 -14.63 -2.67
C ASN A 141 28.68 -13.96 -3.46
N GLU A 142 29.17 -14.55 -4.53
CA GLU A 142 30.16 -13.95 -5.42
C GLU A 142 29.53 -13.50 -6.74
N ASN A 143 29.98 -12.37 -7.29
CA ASN A 143 29.53 -11.89 -8.58
C ASN A 143 29.84 -12.87 -9.69
N ALA A 144 28.87 -13.23 -10.49
CA ALA A 144 28.99 -14.18 -11.58
C ALA A 144 28.40 -13.63 -12.89
N ASP A 145 29.03 -13.93 -14.02
CA ASP A 145 28.48 -13.57 -15.32
C ASP A 145 27.33 -14.53 -15.69
N ILE A 146 26.11 -14.05 -15.62
CA ILE A 146 24.88 -14.80 -15.91
C ILE A 146 24.92 -15.48 -17.30
N ARG A 147 25.66 -14.93 -18.26
CA ARG A 147 25.76 -15.48 -19.61
C ARG A 147 26.45 -16.85 -19.62
N LYS A 148 27.36 -17.09 -18.70
CA LYS A 148 28.08 -18.38 -18.56
C LYS A 148 27.15 -19.50 -18.10
N PHE A 149 26.07 -19.15 -17.39
CA PHE A 149 25.09 -20.06 -16.82
C PHE A 149 23.82 -20.15 -17.66
N THR A 150 23.69 -19.32 -18.71
CA THR A 150 22.47 -19.27 -19.54
C THR A 150 22.60 -20.27 -20.70
N LYS A 151 21.67 -21.22 -20.77
CA LYS A 151 21.51 -22.17 -21.88
C LYS A 151 20.13 -22.04 -22.52
N LYS A 152 20.06 -22.35 -23.82
CA LYS A 152 18.78 -22.41 -24.53
C LYS A 152 18.28 -23.86 -24.51
N ILE A 153 17.19 -24.12 -23.79
CA ILE A 153 16.56 -25.44 -23.66
C ILE A 153 15.11 -25.31 -24.17
N ASN A 154 14.73 -26.12 -25.12
CA ASN A 154 13.39 -26.09 -25.76
C ASN A 154 12.95 -24.69 -26.21
N GLY A 155 13.88 -23.91 -26.77
CA GLY A 155 13.60 -22.54 -27.27
C GLY A 155 13.61 -21.45 -26.19
N LYS A 156 13.65 -21.79 -24.90
CA LYS A 156 13.66 -20.84 -23.77
C LYS A 156 15.08 -20.68 -23.21
N LYS A 157 15.43 -19.44 -22.81
CA LYS A 157 16.65 -19.16 -22.05
C LYS A 157 16.45 -19.62 -20.60
N MET A 158 17.33 -20.45 -20.10
CA MET A 158 17.30 -20.98 -18.74
C MET A 158 18.67 -20.83 -18.09
N ILE A 159 18.70 -20.53 -16.80
CA ILE A 159 19.91 -20.58 -16.00
C ILE A 159 20.10 -22.03 -15.56
N VAL A 160 21.26 -22.60 -15.86
CA VAL A 160 21.63 -23.98 -15.52
C VAL A 160 22.81 -23.93 -14.57
N LEU A 161 22.60 -24.45 -13.37
CA LEU A 161 23.57 -24.45 -12.28
C LEU A 161 23.99 -25.90 -11.93
N ASN A 162 25.18 -26.08 -11.38
CA ASN A 162 25.60 -27.32 -10.79
C ASN A 162 25.06 -27.45 -9.35
N HIS A 163 25.08 -28.67 -8.82
CA HIS A 163 24.60 -28.93 -7.46
C HIS A 163 25.38 -28.21 -6.34
N THR A 164 26.59 -27.74 -6.62
CA THR A 164 27.40 -26.93 -5.70
C THR A 164 27.09 -25.43 -5.76
N GLU A 165 26.34 -25.00 -6.77
CA GLU A 165 25.94 -23.60 -7.01
C GLU A 165 24.51 -23.38 -6.49
N ASN A 166 24.30 -23.61 -5.20
CA ASN A 166 22.97 -23.70 -4.59
C ASN A 166 22.47 -22.41 -3.94
N LEU A 167 23.32 -21.38 -3.81
CA LEU A 167 22.94 -20.06 -3.33
C LEU A 167 22.98 -19.05 -4.47
N ILE A 168 21.80 -18.57 -4.89
CA ILE A 168 21.64 -17.66 -6.00
C ILE A 168 21.16 -16.29 -5.47
N GLY A 169 21.80 -15.22 -5.93
CA GLY A 169 21.39 -13.84 -5.66
C GLY A 169 21.18 -13.05 -6.95
N PHE A 170 20.20 -12.15 -6.93
CA PHE A 170 19.98 -11.15 -7.97
C PHE A 170 20.01 -9.79 -7.33
N LYS A 171 20.82 -8.88 -7.88
CA LYS A 171 20.88 -7.50 -7.43
C LYS A 171 20.18 -6.60 -8.43
N PHE A 172 19.25 -5.78 -7.93
CA PHE A 172 18.50 -4.83 -8.72
C PHE A 172 18.66 -3.44 -8.13
N THR A 173 18.82 -2.43 -9.00
CA THR A 173 18.72 -1.03 -8.62
C THR A 173 17.47 -0.43 -9.25
N PRO A 174 16.56 0.13 -8.44
CA PRO A 174 15.48 0.94 -8.98
C PRO A 174 16.08 2.23 -9.56
N ILE A 175 15.76 2.53 -10.82
CA ILE A 175 16.12 3.81 -11.43
C ILE A 175 14.93 4.73 -11.21
N ASP A 176 15.11 5.69 -10.32
CA ASP A 176 14.17 6.77 -10.06
C ASP A 176 14.80 8.08 -10.55
N TYR A 177 14.19 8.66 -11.58
CA TYR A 177 14.53 10.01 -12.01
C TYR A 177 13.52 10.96 -11.37
N ILE A 178 13.77 11.37 -10.12
CA ILE A 178 13.05 12.49 -9.52
C ILE A 178 13.59 13.75 -10.21
N SER A 179 12.78 14.34 -11.09
CA SER A 179 13.03 15.63 -11.71
C SER A 179 12.49 16.75 -10.83
#